data_83bb34ee0acd6dee7c6d730e2551a3e3
#
_entry.id   83bb34ee0acd6dee7c6d730e2551a3e3
#
_cell.length_a   1.000
_cell.length_b   1.000
_cell.length_c   1.000
_cell.angle_alpha   90.00
_cell.angle_beta   90.00
_cell.angle_gamma   90.00
#
_symmetry.space_group_name_H-M   'P 1'
#
loop_
_entity.id
_entity.type
_entity.pdbx_description
1 polymer ?
#
loop_
_entity_poly.entity_id
_entity_poly.type
_entity_poly.pdbx_seq_one_letter_code
_entity_poly.pdbx_strand_id
1 'polypeptide(L)'
;MRDARSTGAGLRTLSLWFSLVAIIALFFADIFLYQPDPWIELSRIGTGMVTPYWPDISELAISALHTISFALLGVAVSACLGVLLAMWFHWRAVRVFSAVIRSVHEIFWGLLFMQVFGLSALTGLLAIIIPFSGIFAKVFADIFHQQPATAVNTMGQADRLSRFIYGWIPQAWPALSSYVRYRFECALRSSAILGFIGLPTLGFHLETAFRQGDYSEAAAVFWVFLLIIGTVRFWLYKRFLPFYLLAAIFLLPEMPPVNASFIWQFFTQDLWPVPLQQGDLSG
;
A
#
# COMPACT_ATOMS: atom_id res chain seq x y z
N MET A 1 24.33 -24.70 28.24
CA MET A 1 25.31 -24.21 27.24
C MET A 1 25.49 -25.10 25.99
N ARG A 2 24.81 -26.24 25.88
CA ARG A 2 24.92 -27.16 24.73
C ARG A 2 23.94 -26.84 23.57
N ASP A 3 22.81 -26.16 23.81
CA ASP A 3 21.77 -25.95 22.78
C ASP A 3 22.06 -24.82 21.78
N ALA A 4 22.86 -23.82 22.16
CA ALA A 4 23.16 -22.69 21.27
C ALA A 4 24.08 -23.05 20.09
N ARG A 5 24.92 -24.10 20.24
CA ARG A 5 25.85 -24.57 19.17
C ARG A 5 25.10 -25.42 18.12
N SER A 6 24.06 -26.15 18.51
CA SER A 6 23.29 -26.99 17.60
C SER A 6 22.39 -26.15 16.69
N THR A 7 21.83 -25.04 17.21
CA THR A 7 20.99 -24.10 16.44
C THR A 7 21.81 -23.36 15.37
N GLY A 8 23.05 -22.97 15.69
CA GLY A 8 23.94 -22.29 14.74
C GLY A 8 24.42 -23.20 13.58
N ALA A 9 24.66 -24.48 13.86
CA ALA A 9 25.01 -25.44 12.82
C ALA A 9 23.83 -25.71 11.87
N GLY A 10 22.62 -25.87 12.40
CA GLY A 10 21.41 -26.06 11.59
C GLY A 10 21.12 -24.88 10.68
N LEU A 11 21.27 -23.64 11.17
CA LEU A 11 21.08 -22.43 10.36
C LEU A 11 22.11 -22.33 9.22
N ARG A 12 23.37 -22.66 9.48
CA ARG A 12 24.43 -22.68 8.45
C ARG A 12 24.12 -23.70 7.36
N THR A 13 23.73 -24.91 7.74
CA THR A 13 23.36 -25.98 6.80
C THR A 13 22.17 -25.57 5.96
N LEU A 14 21.14 -24.96 6.57
CA LEU A 14 19.97 -24.45 5.86
C LEU A 14 20.35 -23.34 4.85
N SER A 15 21.19 -22.39 5.26
CA SER A 15 21.68 -21.34 4.37
C SER A 15 22.49 -21.89 3.19
N LEU A 16 23.34 -22.89 3.43
CA LEU A 16 24.09 -23.54 2.36
C LEU A 16 23.18 -24.24 1.36
N TRP A 17 22.17 -24.97 1.84
CA TRP A 17 21.16 -25.60 0.95
C TRP A 17 20.39 -24.58 0.16
N PHE A 18 19.94 -23.46 0.79
CA PHE A 18 19.30 -22.37 0.08
C PHE A 18 20.19 -21.75 -0.99
N SER A 19 21.46 -21.50 -0.68
CA SER A 19 22.42 -20.96 -1.64
C SER A 19 22.67 -21.94 -2.80
N LEU A 20 22.80 -23.23 -2.50
CA LEU A 20 22.98 -24.26 -3.53
C LEU A 20 21.78 -24.32 -4.47
N VAL A 21 20.56 -24.36 -3.92
CA VAL A 21 19.32 -24.37 -4.72
C VAL A 21 19.20 -23.09 -5.55
N ALA A 22 19.54 -21.91 -4.98
CA ALA A 22 19.55 -20.66 -5.71
C ALA A 22 20.53 -20.65 -6.87
N ILE A 23 21.74 -21.17 -6.68
CA ILE A 23 22.76 -21.30 -7.75
C ILE A 23 22.28 -22.26 -8.85
N ILE A 24 21.71 -23.41 -8.47
CA ILE A 24 21.15 -24.36 -9.43
C ILE A 24 20.01 -23.70 -10.22
N ALA A 25 19.09 -23.02 -9.53
CA ALA A 25 17.99 -22.31 -10.17
C ALA A 25 18.48 -21.23 -11.15
N LEU A 26 19.60 -20.57 -10.86
CA LEU A 26 20.21 -19.57 -11.72
C LEU A 26 20.65 -20.17 -13.07
N PHE A 27 21.15 -21.42 -13.07
CA PHE A 27 21.52 -22.10 -14.31
C PHE A 27 20.33 -22.50 -15.18
N PHE A 28 19.16 -22.73 -14.56
CA PHE A 28 17.92 -23.02 -15.27
C PHE A 28 17.07 -21.79 -15.54
N ALA A 29 17.42 -20.64 -14.98
CA ALA A 29 16.74 -19.38 -15.25
C ALA A 29 17.16 -18.89 -16.65
N ASP A 30 16.18 -18.70 -17.50
CA ASP A 30 16.37 -18.13 -18.84
C ASP A 30 16.59 -16.63 -18.72
N ILE A 31 17.84 -16.24 -18.36
CA ILE A 31 18.25 -14.85 -18.18
C ILE A 31 18.78 -14.33 -19.50
N PHE A 32 17.90 -14.11 -20.48
CA PHE A 32 18.24 -13.37 -21.67
C PHE A 32 18.17 -11.85 -21.41
N LEU A 33 19.33 -11.20 -21.47
CA LEU A 33 19.39 -9.75 -21.49
C LEU A 33 18.99 -9.28 -22.89
N TYR A 34 17.76 -8.77 -23.01
CA TYR A 34 17.23 -8.23 -24.27
C TYR A 34 17.93 -6.92 -24.70
N GLN A 35 18.59 -6.24 -23.79
CA GLN A 35 19.34 -5.02 -24.08
C GLN A 35 20.69 -5.39 -24.66
N PRO A 36 21.04 -4.90 -25.86
CA PRO A 36 22.32 -5.19 -26.51
C PRO A 36 23.51 -4.71 -25.70
N ASP A 37 23.37 -3.58 -24.98
CA ASP A 37 24.42 -2.97 -24.17
C ASP A 37 23.96 -2.58 -22.76
N PRO A 38 23.78 -3.55 -21.85
CA PRO A 38 23.23 -3.30 -20.51
C PRO A 38 24.13 -2.38 -19.65
N TRP A 39 25.42 -2.38 -19.91
CA TRP A 39 26.38 -1.52 -19.20
C TRP A 39 26.24 -0.03 -19.56
N ILE A 40 25.87 0.28 -20.79
CA ILE A 40 25.61 1.65 -21.24
C ILE A 40 24.35 2.16 -20.54
N GLU A 41 23.27 1.37 -20.50
CA GLU A 41 22.05 1.75 -19.78
C GLU A 41 22.28 1.91 -18.28
N LEU A 42 23.05 1.02 -17.66
CA LEU A 42 23.41 1.14 -16.26
C LEU A 42 24.21 2.41 -15.98
N SER A 43 25.13 2.78 -16.87
CA SER A 43 25.89 4.03 -16.74
C SER A 43 25.01 5.27 -16.93
N ARG A 44 24.02 5.24 -17.85
CA ARG A 44 23.02 6.31 -18.04
C ARG A 44 22.15 6.50 -16.80
N ILE A 45 21.67 5.40 -16.20
CA ILE A 45 20.94 5.44 -14.93
C ILE A 45 21.83 6.05 -13.83
N GLY A 46 23.07 5.57 -13.73
CA GLY A 46 24.03 6.07 -12.73
C GLY A 46 24.34 7.56 -12.88
N THR A 47 24.58 8.02 -14.11
CA THR A 47 24.80 9.45 -14.39
C THR A 47 23.55 10.28 -14.12
N GLY A 48 22.37 9.81 -14.54
CA GLY A 48 21.09 10.46 -14.25
C GLY A 48 20.84 10.64 -12.75
N MET A 49 21.16 9.65 -11.94
CA MET A 49 21.01 9.72 -10.48
C MET A 49 21.87 10.81 -9.83
N VAL A 50 23.04 11.08 -10.40
CA VAL A 50 23.98 12.10 -9.87
C VAL A 50 23.69 13.48 -10.44
N THR A 51 23.10 13.56 -11.63
CA THR A 51 22.78 14.83 -12.32
C THR A 51 21.25 14.97 -12.50
N PRO A 52 20.48 15.18 -11.42
CA PRO A 52 19.03 15.31 -11.52
C PRO A 52 18.65 16.56 -12.30
N TYR A 53 17.76 16.41 -13.26
CA TYR A 53 17.13 17.51 -13.97
C TYR A 53 15.76 17.78 -13.33
N TRP A 54 15.53 19.01 -12.89
CA TRP A 54 14.30 19.42 -12.26
C TRP A 54 13.31 19.90 -13.32
N PRO A 55 12.21 19.17 -13.55
CA PRO A 55 11.11 19.68 -14.37
C PRO A 55 10.42 20.85 -13.69
N ASP A 56 9.26 21.27 -14.16
CA ASP A 56 8.51 22.36 -13.52
C ASP A 56 8.25 22.03 -12.03
N ILE A 57 8.88 22.86 -11.17
CA ILE A 57 8.80 22.67 -9.71
C ILE A 57 7.35 22.78 -9.22
N SER A 58 6.51 23.59 -9.87
CA SER A 58 5.12 23.75 -9.49
C SER A 58 4.32 22.48 -9.76
N GLU A 59 4.52 21.82 -10.88
CA GLU A 59 3.88 20.56 -11.24
C GLU A 59 4.33 19.44 -10.32
N LEU A 60 5.63 19.38 -10.05
CA LEU A 60 6.21 18.39 -9.14
C LEU A 60 5.69 18.56 -7.70
N ALA A 61 5.52 19.80 -7.23
CA ALA A 61 4.95 20.11 -5.92
C ALA A 61 3.48 19.69 -5.82
N ILE A 62 2.69 19.96 -6.85
CA ILE A 62 1.27 19.54 -6.92
C ILE A 62 1.17 18.01 -6.88
N SER A 63 1.97 17.31 -7.68
CA SER A 63 2.01 15.85 -7.70
C SER A 63 2.47 15.25 -6.37
N ALA A 64 3.38 15.94 -5.66
CA ALA A 64 3.78 15.57 -4.30
C ALA A 64 2.61 15.73 -3.31
N LEU A 65 1.85 16.81 -3.41
CA LEU A 65 0.66 17.03 -2.58
C LEU A 65 -0.42 15.98 -2.85
N HIS A 66 -0.67 15.63 -4.11
CA HIS A 66 -1.58 14.54 -4.46
C HIS A 66 -1.12 13.21 -3.86
N THR A 67 0.16 12.88 -3.98
CA THR A 67 0.77 11.68 -3.40
C THR A 67 0.55 11.59 -1.89
N ILE A 68 0.81 12.69 -1.18
CA ILE A 68 0.59 12.78 0.27
C ILE A 68 -0.90 12.67 0.62
N SER A 69 -1.78 13.31 -0.16
CA SER A 69 -3.22 13.28 0.05
C SER A 69 -3.81 11.88 -0.09
N PHE A 70 -3.46 11.15 -1.15
CA PHE A 70 -3.88 9.76 -1.33
C PHE A 70 -3.39 8.86 -0.18
N ALA A 71 -2.12 9.01 0.23
CA ALA A 71 -1.56 8.23 1.32
C ALA A 71 -2.24 8.55 2.66
N LEU A 72 -2.47 9.83 2.99
CA LEU A 72 -3.12 10.25 4.24
C LEU A 72 -4.56 9.73 4.33
N LEU A 73 -5.37 10.00 3.31
CA LEU A 73 -6.77 9.57 3.29
C LEU A 73 -6.89 8.06 3.22
N GLY A 74 -6.10 7.41 2.37
CA GLY A 74 -6.08 5.96 2.24
C GLY A 74 -5.77 5.28 3.57
N VAL A 75 -4.71 5.73 4.27
CA VAL A 75 -4.33 5.16 5.58
C VAL A 75 -5.34 5.48 6.67
N ALA A 76 -5.86 6.73 6.72
CA ALA A 76 -6.82 7.11 7.76
C ALA A 76 -8.11 6.29 7.65
N VAL A 77 -8.68 6.18 6.45
CA VAL A 77 -9.89 5.38 6.23
C VAL A 77 -9.62 3.89 6.48
N SER A 78 -8.49 3.38 5.99
CA SER A 78 -8.09 1.98 6.25
C SER A 78 -7.92 1.68 7.73
N ALA A 79 -7.35 2.60 8.50
CA ALA A 79 -7.17 2.43 9.94
C ALA A 79 -8.52 2.40 10.67
N CYS A 80 -9.46 3.28 10.31
CA CYS A 80 -10.83 3.26 10.84
C CYS A 80 -11.54 1.94 10.52
N LEU A 81 -11.50 1.48 9.26
CA LEU A 81 -12.06 0.19 8.86
C LEU A 81 -11.35 -0.97 9.55
N GLY A 82 -10.04 -0.89 9.72
CA GLY A 82 -9.24 -1.88 10.41
C GLY A 82 -9.61 -2.02 11.88
N VAL A 83 -9.89 -0.92 12.60
CA VAL A 83 -10.40 -0.96 13.99
C VAL A 83 -11.76 -1.64 14.03
N LEU A 84 -12.66 -1.28 13.11
CA LEU A 84 -13.98 -1.91 13.04
C LEU A 84 -13.87 -3.42 12.78
N LEU A 85 -13.09 -3.83 11.78
CA LEU A 85 -12.88 -5.25 11.48
C LEU A 85 -12.18 -5.99 12.64
N ALA A 86 -11.25 -5.34 13.35
CA ALA A 86 -10.56 -5.92 14.50
C ALA A 86 -11.52 -6.24 15.64
N MET A 87 -12.57 -5.44 15.85
CA MET A 87 -13.60 -5.71 16.86
C MET A 87 -14.33 -7.04 16.63
N TRP A 88 -14.54 -7.42 15.35
CA TRP A 88 -15.17 -8.68 14.95
C TRP A 88 -14.18 -9.75 14.47
N PHE A 89 -12.90 -9.56 14.71
CA PHE A 89 -11.84 -10.46 14.20
C PHE A 89 -11.93 -11.89 14.79
N HIS A 90 -12.70 -12.10 15.87
CA HIS A 90 -13.00 -13.43 16.40
C HIS A 90 -13.83 -14.29 15.44
N TRP A 91 -14.58 -13.70 14.49
CA TRP A 91 -15.35 -14.43 13.51
C TRP A 91 -14.47 -14.96 12.39
N ARG A 92 -14.65 -16.22 12.03
CA ARG A 92 -13.90 -16.86 10.93
C ARG A 92 -14.07 -16.11 9.61
N ALA A 93 -15.30 -15.65 9.30
CA ALA A 93 -15.58 -14.89 8.09
C ALA A 93 -14.73 -13.61 7.97
N VAL A 94 -14.63 -12.83 9.06
CA VAL A 94 -13.82 -11.60 9.07
C VAL A 94 -12.34 -11.91 8.91
N ARG A 95 -11.84 -12.97 9.53
CA ARG A 95 -10.44 -13.40 9.35
C ARG A 95 -10.12 -13.81 7.92
N VAL A 96 -11.00 -14.63 7.31
CA VAL A 96 -10.83 -15.07 5.93
C VAL A 96 -10.92 -13.87 4.97
N PHE A 97 -11.93 -13.03 5.12
CA PHE A 97 -12.07 -11.80 4.35
C PHE A 97 -10.82 -10.92 4.43
N SER A 98 -10.36 -10.62 5.66
CA SER A 98 -9.14 -9.82 5.87
C SER A 98 -7.90 -10.50 5.28
N ALA A 99 -7.82 -11.83 5.30
CA ALA A 99 -6.71 -12.56 4.69
C ALA A 99 -6.73 -12.46 3.17
N VAL A 100 -7.89 -12.58 2.54
CA VAL A 100 -8.05 -12.49 1.08
C VAL A 100 -7.69 -11.09 0.58
N ILE A 101 -8.29 -10.03 1.16
CA ILE A 101 -8.06 -8.66 0.66
C ILE A 101 -6.61 -8.20 0.81
N ARG A 102 -5.88 -8.65 1.84
CA ARG A 102 -4.47 -8.30 2.05
C ARG A 102 -3.49 -9.18 1.27
N SER A 103 -3.93 -10.34 0.74
CA SER A 103 -3.07 -11.24 -0.04
C SER A 103 -2.86 -10.74 -1.46
N VAL A 104 -3.74 -9.89 -1.94
CA VAL A 104 -3.70 -9.31 -3.29
C VAL A 104 -2.97 -7.98 -3.25
N HIS A 105 -2.01 -7.81 -4.17
CA HIS A 105 -1.21 -6.59 -4.25
C HIS A 105 -2.04 -5.37 -4.67
N GLU A 106 -1.70 -4.20 -4.17
CA GLU A 106 -2.43 -2.93 -4.37
C GLU A 106 -2.64 -2.57 -5.83
N ILE A 107 -1.66 -2.87 -6.71
CA ILE A 107 -1.76 -2.60 -8.14
C ILE A 107 -2.92 -3.37 -8.79
N PHE A 108 -3.15 -4.61 -8.36
CA PHE A 108 -4.26 -5.41 -8.86
C PHE A 108 -5.61 -4.79 -8.49
N TRP A 109 -5.75 -4.33 -7.23
CA TRP A 109 -6.93 -3.60 -6.78
C TRP A 109 -7.13 -2.31 -7.58
N GLY A 110 -6.04 -1.57 -7.84
CA GLY A 110 -6.09 -0.36 -8.65
C GLY A 110 -6.57 -0.62 -10.08
N LEU A 111 -6.04 -1.64 -10.75
CA LEU A 111 -6.46 -2.02 -12.09
C LEU A 111 -7.92 -2.49 -12.12
N LEU A 112 -8.33 -3.27 -11.13
CA LEU A 112 -9.72 -3.73 -11.01
C LEU A 112 -10.69 -2.55 -10.83
N PHE A 113 -10.38 -1.62 -9.92
CA PHE A 113 -11.23 -0.45 -9.70
C PHE A 113 -11.19 0.54 -10.85
N MET A 114 -10.09 0.59 -11.60
CA MET A 114 -10.03 1.40 -12.81
C MET A 114 -11.04 0.89 -13.86
N GLN A 115 -11.28 -0.42 -13.96
CA GLN A 115 -12.30 -0.96 -14.84
C GLN A 115 -13.73 -0.61 -14.36
N VAL A 116 -13.94 -0.52 -13.03
CA VAL A 116 -15.27 -0.26 -12.46
C VAL A 116 -15.61 1.23 -12.40
N PHE A 117 -14.67 2.06 -11.95
CA PHE A 117 -14.89 3.47 -11.65
C PHE A 117 -14.16 4.42 -12.62
N GLY A 118 -13.44 3.85 -13.60
CA GLY A 118 -12.58 4.62 -14.48
C GLY A 118 -11.39 5.24 -13.74
N LEU A 119 -10.71 6.16 -14.42
CA LEU A 119 -9.60 6.93 -13.83
C LEU A 119 -10.18 8.03 -12.93
N SER A 120 -10.29 7.75 -11.64
CA SER A 120 -10.88 8.63 -10.64
C SER A 120 -10.11 8.63 -9.33
N ALA A 121 -10.27 9.69 -8.53
CA ALA A 121 -9.69 9.75 -7.19
C ALA A 121 -10.20 8.60 -6.29
N LEU A 122 -11.45 8.18 -6.49
CA LEU A 122 -12.04 7.04 -5.78
C LEU A 122 -11.29 5.74 -6.07
N THR A 123 -10.92 5.49 -7.34
CA THR A 123 -10.12 4.34 -7.77
C THR A 123 -8.80 4.28 -7.00
N GLY A 124 -8.08 5.40 -6.95
CA GLY A 124 -6.81 5.47 -6.21
C GLY A 124 -6.97 5.27 -4.71
N LEU A 125 -7.99 5.85 -4.11
CA LEU A 125 -8.26 5.66 -2.68
C LEU A 125 -8.63 4.21 -2.36
N LEU A 126 -9.53 3.59 -3.13
CA LEU A 126 -9.95 2.20 -2.90
C LEU A 126 -8.81 1.20 -3.10
N ALA A 127 -7.90 1.47 -4.04
CA ALA A 127 -6.72 0.64 -4.26
C ALA A 127 -5.81 0.56 -3.01
N ILE A 128 -5.75 1.63 -2.21
CA ILE A 128 -5.02 1.65 -0.93
C ILE A 128 -5.90 1.15 0.21
N ILE A 129 -7.15 1.62 0.30
CA ILE A 129 -8.04 1.38 1.45
C ILE A 129 -8.30 -0.10 1.64
N ILE A 130 -8.61 -0.84 0.59
CA ILE A 130 -9.04 -2.24 0.72
C ILE A 130 -7.92 -3.13 1.26
N PRO A 131 -6.74 -3.24 0.63
CA PRO A 131 -5.69 -4.11 1.15
C PRO A 131 -5.20 -3.66 2.53
N PHE A 132 -5.08 -2.35 2.76
CA PHE A 132 -4.62 -1.83 4.03
C PHE A 132 -5.62 -2.08 5.16
N SER A 133 -6.93 -2.02 4.91
CA SER A 133 -7.94 -2.35 5.93
C SER A 133 -7.81 -3.79 6.43
N GLY A 134 -7.51 -4.74 5.55
CA GLY A 134 -7.24 -6.12 5.93
C GLY A 134 -5.96 -6.30 6.75
N ILE A 135 -4.92 -5.52 6.41
CA ILE A 135 -3.66 -5.52 7.17
C ILE A 135 -3.88 -4.90 8.56
N PHE A 136 -4.54 -3.73 8.63
CA PHE A 136 -4.86 -3.08 9.89
C PHE A 136 -5.75 -3.96 10.77
N ALA A 137 -6.77 -4.61 10.21
CA ALA A 137 -7.65 -5.51 10.95
C ALA A 137 -6.88 -6.61 11.67
N LYS A 138 -5.95 -7.26 10.99
CA LYS A 138 -5.11 -8.32 11.57
C LYS A 138 -4.19 -7.77 12.65
N VAL A 139 -3.43 -6.72 12.35
CA VAL A 139 -2.42 -6.18 13.28
C VAL A 139 -3.08 -5.54 14.48
N PHE A 140 -4.19 -4.83 14.32
CA PHE A 140 -4.93 -4.25 15.44
C PHE A 140 -5.55 -5.34 16.32
N ALA A 141 -6.08 -6.41 15.74
CA ALA A 141 -6.54 -7.55 16.54
C ALA A 141 -5.39 -8.16 17.36
N ASP A 142 -4.20 -8.32 16.79
CA ASP A 142 -3.03 -8.82 17.52
C ASP A 142 -2.58 -7.85 18.62
N ILE A 143 -2.59 -6.55 18.36
CA ILE A 143 -2.26 -5.52 19.35
C ILE A 143 -3.26 -5.60 20.54
N PHE A 144 -4.57 -5.70 20.25
CA PHE A 144 -5.58 -5.85 21.32
C PHE A 144 -5.39 -7.12 22.11
N HIS A 145 -5.06 -8.25 21.48
CA HIS A 145 -4.80 -9.50 22.18
C HIS A 145 -3.56 -9.47 23.10
N GLN A 146 -2.59 -8.62 22.80
CA GLN A 146 -1.39 -8.46 23.61
C GLN A 146 -1.57 -7.53 24.82
N GLN A 147 -2.67 -6.76 24.88
CA GLN A 147 -2.92 -5.87 26.00
C GLN A 147 -3.37 -6.66 27.24
N PRO A 148 -2.89 -6.29 28.43
CA PRO A 148 -3.38 -6.89 29.68
C PRO A 148 -4.86 -6.56 29.90
N ALA A 149 -5.66 -7.55 30.27
CA ALA A 149 -7.09 -7.38 30.46
C ALA A 149 -7.48 -6.61 31.75
N THR A 150 -6.52 -6.12 32.53
CA THR A 150 -6.74 -5.48 33.84
C THR A 150 -7.69 -4.30 33.76
N ALA A 151 -7.46 -3.36 32.84
CA ALA A 151 -8.34 -2.18 32.70
C ALA A 151 -9.75 -2.53 32.23
N VAL A 152 -9.90 -3.57 31.40
CA VAL A 152 -11.20 -4.03 30.91
C VAL A 152 -11.97 -4.80 31.99
N ASN A 153 -11.25 -5.57 32.82
CA ASN A 153 -11.85 -6.35 33.89
C ASN A 153 -12.41 -5.45 35.03
N THR A 154 -11.83 -4.25 35.24
CA THR A 154 -12.35 -3.28 36.23
C THR A 154 -13.65 -2.61 35.79
N MET A 155 -14.02 -2.68 34.50
CA MET A 155 -15.26 -2.06 33.98
C MET A 155 -16.53 -2.87 34.30
N GLY A 156 -16.42 -3.98 35.03
CA GLY A 156 -17.56 -4.79 35.54
C GLY A 156 -18.53 -5.23 34.44
N GLN A 157 -19.79 -4.85 34.58
CA GLN A 157 -20.86 -5.22 33.63
C GLN A 157 -21.05 -4.26 32.46
N ALA A 158 -20.04 -3.46 32.12
CA ALA A 158 -20.11 -2.57 30.96
C ALA A 158 -20.37 -3.36 29.66
N ASP A 159 -21.14 -2.77 28.76
CA ASP A 159 -21.43 -3.32 27.45
C ASP A 159 -20.14 -3.58 26.65
N ARG A 160 -20.20 -4.54 25.71
CA ARG A 160 -19.04 -4.95 24.89
C ARG A 160 -18.44 -3.79 24.12
N LEU A 161 -19.28 -2.92 23.55
CA LEU A 161 -18.84 -1.75 22.81
C LEU A 161 -18.13 -0.73 23.72
N SER A 162 -18.69 -0.48 24.91
CA SER A 162 -18.11 0.41 25.92
C SER A 162 -16.76 -0.10 26.40
N ARG A 163 -16.62 -1.40 26.68
CA ARG A 163 -15.33 -2.00 27.03
C ARG A 163 -14.30 -1.89 25.91
N PHE A 164 -14.74 -1.99 24.65
CA PHE A 164 -13.86 -1.83 23.52
C PHE A 164 -13.38 -0.38 23.39
N ILE A 165 -14.29 0.59 23.37
CA ILE A 165 -13.98 2.00 23.16
C ILE A 165 -13.21 2.61 24.34
N TYR A 166 -13.64 2.35 25.57
CA TYR A 166 -13.06 2.98 26.77
C TYR A 166 -12.02 2.11 27.48
N GLY A 167 -11.95 0.81 27.18
CA GLY A 167 -10.97 -0.10 27.76
C GLY A 167 -9.83 -0.42 26.79
N TRP A 168 -10.13 -1.11 25.71
CA TRP A 168 -9.11 -1.62 24.78
C TRP A 168 -8.43 -0.53 23.94
N ILE A 169 -9.19 0.40 23.35
CA ILE A 169 -8.62 1.44 22.46
C ILE A 169 -7.64 2.36 23.21
N PRO A 170 -7.98 2.95 24.37
CA PRO A 170 -7.06 3.85 25.07
C PRO A 170 -5.77 3.15 25.50
N GLN A 171 -5.88 1.89 25.96
CA GLN A 171 -4.73 1.11 26.38
C GLN A 171 -3.81 0.75 25.21
N ALA A 172 -4.39 0.39 24.07
CA ALA A 172 -3.66 0.03 22.86
C ALA A 172 -3.18 1.25 22.05
N TRP A 173 -3.68 2.47 22.34
CA TRP A 173 -3.48 3.68 21.54
C TRP A 173 -2.02 3.97 21.16
N PRO A 174 -1.02 3.84 22.06
CA PRO A 174 0.38 4.07 21.70
C PRO A 174 0.85 3.12 20.59
N ALA A 175 0.52 1.83 20.68
CA ALA A 175 0.89 0.84 19.69
C ALA A 175 0.12 1.03 18.36
N LEU A 176 -1.20 1.29 18.43
CA LEU A 176 -2.02 1.57 17.26
C LEU A 176 -1.50 2.79 16.50
N SER A 177 -1.27 3.89 17.21
CA SER A 177 -0.80 5.14 16.58
C SER A 177 0.61 5.02 15.99
N SER A 178 1.48 4.24 16.61
CA SER A 178 2.82 3.94 16.09
C SER A 178 2.73 3.13 14.80
N TYR A 179 1.85 2.11 14.78
CA TYR A 179 1.65 1.29 13.60
C TYR A 179 0.99 2.06 12.44
N VAL A 180 0.01 2.93 12.72
CA VAL A 180 -0.60 3.81 11.70
C VAL A 180 0.47 4.70 11.05
N ARG A 181 1.36 5.30 11.85
CA ARG A 181 2.47 6.10 11.31
C ARG A 181 3.38 5.27 10.39
N TYR A 182 3.78 4.09 10.84
CA TYR A 182 4.59 3.18 10.02
C TYR A 182 3.90 2.84 8.70
N ARG A 183 2.59 2.55 8.74
CA ARG A 183 1.81 2.24 7.53
C ARG A 183 1.64 3.45 6.61
N PHE A 184 1.62 4.66 7.17
CA PHE A 184 1.62 5.87 6.36
C PHE A 184 2.92 6.04 5.57
N GLU A 185 4.07 5.79 6.19
CA GLU A 185 5.37 5.75 5.48
C GLU A 185 5.40 4.69 4.37
N CYS A 186 4.77 3.54 4.60
CA CYS A 186 4.58 2.52 3.57
C CYS A 186 3.65 3.01 2.45
N ALA A 187 2.53 3.65 2.79
CA ALA A 187 1.56 4.15 1.83
C ALA A 187 2.12 5.23 0.91
N LEU A 188 3.02 6.08 1.41
CA LEU A 188 3.74 7.03 0.56
C LEU A 188 4.52 6.33 -0.56
N ARG A 189 5.16 5.20 -0.27
CA ARG A 189 5.83 4.38 -1.30
C ARG A 189 4.85 3.68 -2.21
N SER A 190 3.77 3.14 -1.65
CA SER A 190 2.70 2.50 -2.43
C SER A 190 1.98 3.48 -3.35
N SER A 191 1.96 4.77 -3.03
CA SER A 191 1.36 5.79 -3.91
C SER A 191 2.11 5.94 -5.24
N ALA A 192 3.38 5.52 -5.33
CA ALA A 192 4.08 5.40 -6.59
C ALA A 192 3.35 4.45 -7.56
N ILE A 193 2.71 3.40 -7.02
CA ILE A 193 1.91 2.43 -7.80
C ILE A 193 0.68 3.09 -8.42
N LEU A 194 0.14 4.13 -7.80
CA LEU A 194 -0.98 4.89 -8.36
C LEU A 194 -0.60 5.58 -9.68
N GLY A 195 0.67 5.90 -9.86
CA GLY A 195 1.20 6.40 -11.13
C GLY A 195 1.04 5.42 -12.29
N PHE A 196 1.25 4.13 -12.05
CA PHE A 196 1.04 3.09 -13.07
C PHE A 196 -0.42 2.97 -13.52
N ILE A 197 -1.35 3.46 -12.72
CA ILE A 197 -2.78 3.51 -13.05
C ILE A 197 -3.12 4.81 -13.79
N GLY A 198 -2.17 5.75 -13.90
CA GLY A 198 -2.35 7.04 -14.58
C GLY A 198 -2.85 8.17 -13.67
N LEU A 199 -2.82 8.00 -12.35
CA LEU A 199 -3.19 9.06 -11.41
C LEU A 199 -2.08 10.11 -11.31
N PRO A 200 -2.39 11.42 -11.27
CA PRO A 200 -1.41 12.51 -11.28
C PRO A 200 -0.68 12.61 -9.93
N THR A 201 0.19 11.66 -9.67
CA THR A 201 1.02 11.55 -8.48
C THR A 201 2.49 11.58 -8.87
N LEU A 202 3.39 11.70 -7.90
CA LEU A 202 4.83 11.57 -8.16
C LEU A 202 5.17 10.25 -8.85
N GLY A 203 4.39 9.19 -8.60
CA GLY A 203 4.57 7.90 -9.26
C GLY A 203 4.34 7.96 -10.78
N PHE A 204 3.42 8.80 -11.24
CA PHE A 204 3.16 9.01 -12.66
C PHE A 204 4.36 9.66 -13.36
N HIS A 205 4.91 10.72 -12.76
CA HIS A 205 6.11 11.38 -13.30
C HIS A 205 7.31 10.43 -13.30
N LEU A 206 7.49 9.65 -12.23
CA LEU A 206 8.56 8.68 -12.14
C LEU A 206 8.47 7.62 -13.23
N GLU A 207 7.29 7.05 -13.42
CA GLU A 207 7.02 6.01 -14.42
C GLU A 207 7.19 6.56 -15.83
N THR A 208 6.68 7.76 -16.10
CA THR A 208 6.77 8.42 -17.40
C THR A 208 8.22 8.72 -17.75
N ALA A 209 9.00 9.29 -16.84
CA ALA A 209 10.42 9.58 -17.03
C ALA A 209 11.25 8.30 -17.29
N PHE A 210 10.97 7.22 -16.55
CA PHE A 210 11.60 5.93 -16.79
C PHE A 210 11.27 5.35 -18.16
N ARG A 211 10.01 5.43 -18.60
CA ARG A 211 9.59 4.92 -19.93
C ARG A 211 10.21 5.73 -21.08
N GLN A 212 10.42 7.02 -20.87
CA GLN A 212 11.06 7.90 -21.87
C GLN A 212 12.58 7.76 -21.88
N GLY A 213 13.16 7.11 -20.87
CA GLY A 213 14.62 6.99 -20.71
C GLY A 213 15.28 8.26 -20.15
N ASP A 214 14.49 9.19 -19.60
CA ASP A 214 14.97 10.43 -18.96
C ASP A 214 15.32 10.19 -17.51
N TYR A 215 16.44 9.47 -17.30
CA TYR A 215 16.88 9.06 -15.96
C TYR A 215 17.25 10.24 -15.05
N SER A 216 17.60 11.39 -15.62
CA SER A 216 17.87 12.60 -14.83
C SER A 216 16.60 13.21 -14.23
N GLU A 217 15.48 13.20 -14.97
CA GLU A 217 14.17 13.61 -14.45
C GLU A 217 13.64 12.59 -13.45
N ALA A 218 13.72 11.29 -13.77
CA ALA A 218 13.34 10.21 -12.84
C ALA A 218 14.10 10.33 -11.52
N ALA A 219 15.39 10.70 -11.55
CA ALA A 219 16.18 10.92 -10.35
C ALA A 219 15.68 12.11 -9.52
N ALA A 220 15.29 13.22 -10.15
CA ALA A 220 14.72 14.37 -9.43
C ALA A 220 13.44 13.97 -8.67
N VAL A 221 12.51 13.27 -9.33
CA VAL A 221 11.29 12.74 -8.70
C VAL A 221 11.62 11.78 -7.57
N PHE A 222 12.60 10.89 -7.77
CA PHE A 222 13.05 9.95 -6.73
C PHE A 222 13.62 10.68 -5.51
N TRP A 223 14.41 11.75 -5.71
CA TRP A 223 14.92 12.56 -4.61
C TRP A 223 13.80 13.26 -3.84
N VAL A 224 12.74 13.74 -4.53
CA VAL A 224 11.55 14.29 -3.86
C VAL A 224 10.85 13.22 -3.00
N PHE A 225 10.68 11.99 -3.51
CA PHE A 225 10.16 10.89 -2.72
C PHE A 225 10.98 10.63 -1.46
N LEU A 226 12.30 10.54 -1.60
CA LEU A 226 13.19 10.33 -0.47
C LEU A 226 13.09 11.47 0.56
N LEU A 227 12.99 12.72 0.09
CA LEU A 227 12.83 13.89 0.95
C LEU A 227 11.51 13.82 1.71
N ILE A 228 10.40 13.53 1.05
CA ILE A 228 9.08 13.41 1.68
C ILE A 228 9.10 12.31 2.75
N ILE A 229 9.58 11.11 2.40
CA ILE A 229 9.63 9.97 3.33
C ILE A 229 10.61 10.24 4.49
N GLY A 230 11.79 10.77 4.20
CA GLY A 230 12.79 11.07 5.22
C GLY A 230 12.38 12.16 6.20
N THR A 231 11.57 13.12 5.73
CA THR A 231 11.12 14.24 6.54
C THR A 231 9.76 14.03 7.21
N VAL A 232 9.03 12.95 6.89
CA VAL A 232 7.68 12.69 7.42
C VAL A 232 7.60 12.79 8.93
N ARG A 233 8.66 12.38 9.63
CA ARG A 233 8.76 12.44 11.08
C ARG A 233 8.72 13.89 11.63
N PHE A 234 9.18 14.85 10.84
CA PHE A 234 9.31 16.25 11.28
C PHE A 234 8.06 17.07 11.02
N TRP A 235 7.27 16.76 10.00
CA TRP A 235 6.08 17.55 9.66
C TRP A 235 4.76 16.85 10.01
N LEU A 236 4.72 15.49 10.16
CA LEU A 236 3.49 14.77 10.52
C LEU A 236 3.29 14.78 12.06
N TYR A 237 2.76 15.87 12.58
CA TYR A 237 2.41 15.97 13.98
C TYR A 237 1.01 15.46 14.26
N LYS A 238 0.85 14.60 15.28
CA LYS A 238 -0.44 14.04 15.70
C LYS A 238 -1.49 15.11 16.00
N ARG A 239 -1.05 16.27 16.54
CA ARG A 239 -1.93 17.39 16.90
C ARG A 239 -2.63 18.01 15.69
N PHE A 240 -1.99 18.03 14.53
CA PHE A 240 -2.50 18.63 13.29
C PHE A 240 -3.12 17.60 12.34
N LEU A 241 -3.24 16.33 12.76
CA LEU A 241 -3.79 15.27 11.91
C LEU A 241 -5.18 15.60 11.33
N PRO A 242 -6.16 16.13 12.09
CA PRO A 242 -7.45 16.51 11.51
C PRO A 242 -7.33 17.58 10.41
N PHE A 243 -6.42 18.54 10.60
CA PHE A 243 -6.16 19.57 9.60
C PHE A 243 -5.53 18.97 8.32
N TYR A 244 -4.56 18.07 8.47
CA TYR A 244 -3.95 17.39 7.33
C TYR A 244 -4.97 16.55 6.55
N LEU A 245 -5.87 15.86 7.24
CA LEU A 245 -6.93 15.08 6.60
C LEU A 245 -7.92 15.98 5.87
N LEU A 246 -8.32 17.09 6.47
CA LEU A 246 -9.19 18.08 5.82
C LEU A 246 -8.51 18.66 4.57
N ALA A 247 -7.26 19.10 4.70
CA ALA A 247 -6.48 19.61 3.57
C ALA A 247 -6.33 18.56 2.47
N ALA A 248 -6.10 17.29 2.82
CA ALA A 248 -5.96 16.21 1.86
C ALA A 248 -7.24 15.96 1.04
N ILE A 249 -8.44 16.18 1.63
CA ILE A 249 -9.70 16.08 0.89
C ILE A 249 -9.78 17.16 -0.20
N PHE A 250 -9.38 18.40 0.13
CA PHE A 250 -9.40 19.50 -0.83
C PHE A 250 -8.26 19.47 -1.85
N LEU A 251 -7.18 18.77 -1.52
CA LEU A 251 -6.00 18.60 -2.39
C LEU A 251 -6.09 17.35 -3.27
N LEU A 252 -7.16 16.57 -3.19
CA LEU A 252 -7.36 15.48 -4.16
C LEU A 252 -7.51 16.07 -5.56
N PRO A 253 -6.94 15.41 -6.59
CA PRO A 253 -7.09 15.88 -7.96
C PRO A 253 -8.55 15.90 -8.38
N GLU A 254 -8.95 16.96 -9.07
CA GLU A 254 -10.25 17.03 -9.73
C GLU A 254 -10.31 15.99 -10.85
N MET A 255 -11.16 15.01 -10.66
CA MET A 255 -11.32 13.91 -11.60
C MET A 255 -12.77 13.79 -12.02
N PRO A 256 -13.02 13.23 -13.22
CA PRO A 256 -14.38 13.07 -13.69
C PRO A 256 -15.23 12.31 -12.67
N PRO A 257 -16.50 12.68 -12.49
CA PRO A 257 -17.39 12.00 -11.58
C PRO A 257 -17.58 10.55 -12.00
N VAL A 258 -17.66 9.67 -11.02
CA VAL A 258 -17.92 8.25 -11.27
C VAL A 258 -19.28 8.09 -11.96
N ASN A 259 -19.26 7.51 -13.14
CA ASN A 259 -20.49 7.29 -13.89
C ASN A 259 -21.13 5.96 -13.47
N ALA A 260 -22.35 6.01 -12.95
CA ALA A 260 -23.08 4.81 -12.51
C ALA A 260 -23.31 3.79 -13.64
N SER A 261 -23.32 4.22 -14.89
CA SER A 261 -23.43 3.31 -16.04
C SER A 261 -22.23 2.37 -16.16
N PHE A 262 -21.00 2.83 -15.89
CA PHE A 262 -19.81 1.99 -15.91
C PHE A 262 -19.84 0.92 -14.81
N ILE A 263 -20.33 1.28 -13.63
CA ILE A 263 -20.49 0.33 -12.53
C ILE A 263 -21.48 -0.77 -12.93
N TRP A 264 -22.62 -0.36 -13.51
CA TRP A 264 -23.63 -1.30 -13.95
C TRP A 264 -23.11 -2.23 -15.07
N GLN A 265 -22.43 -1.66 -16.06
CA GLN A 265 -21.83 -2.40 -17.17
C GLN A 265 -20.81 -3.42 -16.67
N PHE A 266 -19.93 -3.03 -15.74
CA PHE A 266 -18.95 -3.93 -15.18
C PHE A 266 -19.59 -5.17 -14.54
N PHE A 267 -20.60 -4.99 -13.67
CA PHE A 267 -21.25 -6.10 -12.98
C PHE A 267 -22.16 -6.95 -13.88
N THR A 268 -22.72 -6.37 -14.93
CA THR A 268 -23.67 -7.08 -15.81
C THR A 268 -23.02 -7.68 -17.05
N GLN A 269 -21.90 -7.12 -17.52
CA GLN A 269 -21.27 -7.52 -18.77
C GLN A 269 -19.81 -7.93 -18.56
N ASP A 270 -18.96 -7.05 -18.07
CA ASP A 270 -17.50 -7.24 -18.09
C ASP A 270 -17.01 -8.31 -17.09
N LEU A 271 -17.75 -8.53 -16.00
CA LEU A 271 -17.40 -9.56 -14.99
C LEU A 271 -17.61 -10.97 -15.50
N TRP A 272 -18.47 -11.17 -16.51
CA TRP A 272 -18.81 -12.50 -16.99
C TRP A 272 -17.97 -12.89 -18.20
N PRO A 273 -17.42 -14.11 -18.24
CA PRO A 273 -16.70 -14.62 -19.42
C PRO A 273 -17.58 -14.58 -20.68
N VAL A 274 -16.98 -14.26 -21.82
CA VAL A 274 -17.68 -14.12 -23.11
C VAL A 274 -18.62 -15.30 -23.44
N PRO A 275 -18.26 -16.58 -23.18
CA PRO A 275 -19.17 -17.71 -23.42
C PRO A 275 -20.47 -17.64 -22.61
N LEU A 276 -20.38 -17.12 -21.36
CA LEU A 276 -21.57 -16.95 -20.49
C LEU A 276 -22.44 -15.76 -20.90
N GLN A 277 -21.83 -14.70 -21.46
CA GLN A 277 -22.56 -13.54 -21.99
C GLN A 277 -23.38 -13.91 -23.23
N GLN A 278 -22.85 -14.79 -24.08
CA GLN A 278 -23.47 -15.21 -25.34
C GLN A 278 -24.40 -16.41 -25.16
N GLY A 279 -24.48 -17.01 -23.97
CA GLY A 279 -25.28 -18.19 -23.70
C GLY A 279 -24.76 -19.47 -24.38
N ASP A 280 -23.56 -19.42 -24.92
CA ASP A 280 -22.93 -20.55 -25.62
C ASP A 280 -22.05 -21.33 -24.63
N LEU A 281 -22.63 -22.38 -24.04
CA LEU A 281 -21.95 -23.29 -23.11
C LEU A 281 -21.30 -24.48 -23.84
N SER A 282 -21.20 -24.44 -25.17
CA SER A 282 -20.74 -25.56 -26.03
C SER A 282 -19.27 -25.42 -26.48
N GLY A 283 -18.42 -24.71 -25.71
CA GLY A 283 -16.99 -24.59 -25.98
C GLY A 283 -16.15 -25.61 -25.23
#